data_a6d6222f40eecbcc8ccb42b6759959a4
#
_entry.id   a6d6222f40eecbcc8ccb42b6759959a4
#
_cell.length_a   1.000
_cell.length_b   1.000
_cell.length_c   1.000
_cell.angle_alpha   90.00
_cell.angle_beta   90.00
_cell.angle_gamma   90.00
#
_symmetry.space_group_name_H-M   'P 1'
#
loop_
_entity.id
_entity.type
_entity.pdbx_description
1 polymer ?
#
loop_
_entity_poly.entity_id
_entity_poly.type
_entity_poly.pdbx_seq_one_letter_code
_entity_poly.pdbx_strand_id
1 'polypeptide(L)'
;IELEYNNTYYLEPAFKPSTGPAGPLQTRSKTLTKTVFGYHPYWQGTKWQNYNYDLVSTIAYFSAEANGSGELTNLHGWPATDLINKAHENGVEVVLTVTLFNKTDLETLLSNENNRTTLINSLVNQVKSANGDGVNIDFEVFPASQKSNLVTFVKDLRTALRNEISHAQVTLATPAVDWSSAWDFNALANASDGLFIMGYDYHWKGSSTTGAVAPLKGGSYNITNTVNTYLSATGNNADKIILGCPYYGIQWPASSGDKGANTTDNGNAVIYNDAESKALSYGKIWDSDSETPWYRYQNNGWYQTWYDDSLSLSNKYDFAISKNLGGVGMWALGYDSGYDQLWNALKTKLAEKTAPSTPINISVTNMGLGIVAIDFTGSHSATSF
;
A
#
# COMPACT_ATOMS: atom_id res chain seq x y z
N ILE A 1 -5.31 11.58 -5.99
CA ILE A 1 -4.89 12.70 -5.12
C ILE A 1 -3.41 12.91 -5.41
N GLU A 2 -3.10 13.78 -6.37
CA GLU A 2 -1.74 14.28 -6.51
C GLU A 2 -1.39 14.98 -5.19
N LEU A 3 -0.55 14.31 -4.40
CA LEU A 3 0.20 15.00 -3.37
C LEU A 3 1.21 15.88 -4.11
N GLU A 4 0.88 17.15 -4.30
CA GLU A 4 1.88 18.17 -4.67
C GLU A 4 2.93 18.22 -3.56
N TYR A 5 3.88 17.30 -3.61
CA TYR A 5 5.13 17.46 -2.91
C TYR A 5 5.94 18.51 -3.65
N ASN A 6 6.02 19.68 -3.07
CA ASN A 6 7.00 20.69 -3.48
C ASN A 6 8.37 20.01 -3.61
N ASN A 7 8.92 20.07 -4.81
CA ASN A 7 10.19 19.51 -5.28
C ASN A 7 11.45 20.06 -4.58
N THR A 8 11.44 20.20 -3.25
CA THR A 8 12.58 20.79 -2.51
C THR A 8 13.44 19.74 -1.80
N TYR A 9 13.16 18.43 -1.95
CA TYR A 9 13.96 17.41 -1.29
C TYR A 9 14.61 16.47 -2.30
N TYR A 10 15.94 16.56 -2.32
CA TYR A 10 16.95 15.67 -2.89
C TYR A 10 17.29 15.82 -4.38
N LEU A 11 18.31 16.66 -4.61
CA LEU A 11 19.28 16.39 -5.67
C LEU A 11 20.18 15.26 -5.18
N GLU A 12 19.76 14.01 -5.37
CA GLU A 12 20.65 12.87 -5.33
C GLU A 12 21.71 13.01 -6.44
N PRO A 13 22.95 12.56 -6.23
CA PRO A 13 23.95 12.57 -7.31
C PRO A 13 23.39 11.79 -8.49
N ALA A 14 23.59 12.30 -9.70
CA ALA A 14 22.98 11.84 -10.94
C ALA A 14 23.12 10.32 -11.13
N PHE A 15 22.10 9.59 -10.67
CA PHE A 15 21.92 8.19 -10.99
C PHE A 15 21.69 8.07 -12.48
N LYS A 16 22.50 7.27 -13.17
CA LYS A 16 22.28 6.95 -14.58
C LYS A 16 21.50 5.64 -14.62
N PRO A 17 20.18 5.70 -14.89
CA PRO A 17 19.39 4.48 -14.98
C PRO A 17 19.90 3.59 -16.10
N SER A 18 19.84 2.28 -15.88
CA SER A 18 20.11 1.28 -16.92
C SER A 18 19.10 1.41 -18.04
N THR A 19 19.53 1.14 -19.27
CA THR A 19 18.68 1.13 -20.44
C THR A 19 18.44 -0.30 -20.89
N GLY A 20 17.19 -0.60 -21.31
CA GLY A 20 16.77 -1.92 -21.78
C GLY A 20 15.89 -2.66 -20.77
N PRO A 21 15.45 -3.90 -21.11
CA PRO A 21 14.61 -4.70 -20.26
C PRO A 21 15.35 -5.17 -19.02
N ALA A 22 14.63 -5.38 -17.93
CA ALA A 22 15.15 -5.99 -16.72
C ALA A 22 15.44 -7.50 -16.93
N GLY A 23 16.22 -8.07 -16.02
CA GLY A 23 16.43 -9.52 -15.92
C GLY A 23 15.16 -10.26 -15.45
N PRO A 24 15.14 -11.60 -15.58
CA PRO A 24 13.97 -12.39 -15.22
C PRO A 24 13.73 -12.41 -13.71
N LEU A 25 12.45 -12.54 -13.35
CA LEU A 25 12.03 -12.76 -11.96
C LEU A 25 12.65 -14.05 -11.41
N GLN A 26 13.37 -13.95 -10.29
CA GLN A 26 13.98 -15.10 -9.63
C GLN A 26 12.96 -15.80 -8.71
N THR A 27 12.96 -17.13 -8.76
CA THR A 27 12.15 -17.90 -7.80
C THR A 27 12.84 -17.86 -6.44
N ARG A 28 12.26 -17.15 -5.48
CA ARG A 28 12.67 -17.15 -4.08
C ARG A 28 11.47 -17.55 -3.21
N SER A 29 11.71 -18.49 -2.29
CA SER A 29 10.73 -18.80 -1.26
C SER A 29 10.63 -17.61 -0.32
N LYS A 30 9.49 -16.92 -0.31
CA LYS A 30 9.19 -15.88 0.65
C LYS A 30 8.49 -16.47 1.86
N THR A 31 8.88 -16.01 3.01
CA THR A 31 8.28 -16.42 4.29
C THR A 31 7.10 -15.52 4.68
N LEU A 32 6.39 -14.95 3.70
CA LEU A 32 5.23 -14.10 3.96
C LEU A 32 3.94 -14.94 3.96
N THR A 33 3.13 -14.77 4.98
CA THR A 33 1.82 -15.44 5.13
C THR A 33 0.71 -14.78 4.31
N LYS A 34 0.92 -13.56 3.85
CA LYS A 34 0.00 -12.74 3.06
C LYS A 34 0.77 -11.90 2.05
N THR A 35 0.10 -11.49 0.97
CA THR A 35 0.68 -10.55 0.01
C THR A 35 0.99 -9.22 0.70
N VAL A 36 2.15 -8.65 0.41
CA VAL A 36 2.54 -7.28 0.78
C VAL A 36 2.75 -6.49 -0.49
N PHE A 37 1.85 -5.54 -0.75
CA PHE A 37 1.79 -4.74 -1.97
C PHE A 37 2.19 -3.30 -1.68
N GLY A 38 3.30 -2.82 -2.24
CA GLY A 38 3.79 -1.47 -1.96
C GLY A 38 3.86 -0.58 -3.19
N TYR A 39 3.34 0.64 -3.10
CA TYR A 39 3.54 1.63 -4.16
C TYR A 39 4.90 2.29 -4.03
N HIS A 40 5.65 2.34 -5.15
CA HIS A 40 6.86 3.14 -5.29
C HIS A 40 6.57 4.34 -6.19
N PRO A 41 6.32 5.53 -5.64
CA PRO A 41 6.15 6.74 -6.43
C PRO A 41 7.47 7.13 -7.12
N TYR A 42 7.42 7.54 -8.39
CA TYR A 42 8.59 7.92 -9.18
C TYR A 42 9.45 9.03 -8.50
N TRP A 43 8.80 9.91 -7.71
CA TRP A 43 9.50 10.97 -6.98
C TRP A 43 10.27 10.47 -5.75
N GLN A 44 10.15 9.20 -5.38
CA GLN A 44 11.01 8.58 -4.36
C GLN A 44 12.41 8.24 -4.90
N GLY A 45 12.66 8.42 -6.19
CA GLY A 45 13.98 8.29 -6.81
C GLY A 45 14.59 6.93 -6.53
N THR A 46 15.78 6.92 -5.94
CA THR A 46 16.56 5.70 -5.69
C THR A 46 16.28 5.03 -4.34
N LYS A 47 15.28 5.48 -3.57
CA LYS A 47 14.99 4.89 -2.24
C LYS A 47 14.66 3.40 -2.28
N TRP A 48 14.25 2.88 -3.43
CA TRP A 48 14.06 1.46 -3.66
C TRP A 48 15.31 0.62 -3.35
N GLN A 49 16.51 1.18 -3.38
CA GLN A 49 17.76 0.48 -3.04
C GLN A 49 17.79 -0.01 -1.60
N ASN A 50 17.05 0.65 -0.70
CA ASN A 50 17.03 0.39 0.73
C ASN A 50 15.75 -0.31 1.22
N TYR A 51 14.86 -0.78 0.33
CA TYR A 51 13.67 -1.51 0.73
C TYR A 51 14.01 -2.89 1.30
N ASN A 52 13.21 -3.34 2.25
CA ASN A 52 13.31 -4.73 2.74
C ASN A 52 12.54 -5.67 1.80
N TYR A 53 13.20 -6.15 0.77
CA TYR A 53 12.62 -6.99 -0.26
C TYR A 53 12.11 -8.34 0.26
N ASP A 54 12.56 -8.83 1.41
CA ASP A 54 12.03 -10.04 2.03
C ASP A 54 10.60 -9.86 2.55
N LEU A 55 10.19 -8.61 2.78
CA LEU A 55 8.89 -8.24 3.32
C LEU A 55 7.94 -7.61 2.28
N VAL A 56 8.27 -7.68 1.00
CA VAL A 56 7.42 -7.16 -0.09
C VAL A 56 7.17 -8.27 -1.11
N SER A 57 5.94 -8.43 -1.57
CA SER A 57 5.57 -9.38 -2.63
C SER A 57 5.54 -8.71 -4.01
N THR A 58 4.97 -7.51 -4.07
CA THR A 58 4.78 -6.76 -5.31
C THR A 58 5.07 -5.29 -5.07
N ILE A 59 5.82 -4.68 -5.98
CA ILE A 59 6.03 -3.23 -6.04
C ILE A 59 5.23 -2.68 -7.22
N ALA A 60 4.34 -1.72 -6.96
CA ALA A 60 3.63 -0.98 -7.97
C ALA A 60 4.39 0.32 -8.28
N TYR A 61 4.99 0.40 -9.45
CA TYR A 61 5.65 1.63 -9.90
C TYR A 61 4.60 2.69 -10.26
N PHE A 62 4.57 3.77 -9.54
CA PHE A 62 3.61 4.84 -9.72
C PHE A 62 4.29 6.04 -10.39
N SER A 63 3.94 6.39 -11.64
CA SER A 63 2.93 5.80 -12.49
C SER A 63 3.19 6.14 -13.96
N ALA A 64 2.42 5.52 -14.85
CA ALA A 64 2.19 6.02 -16.21
C ALA A 64 0.84 6.75 -16.23
N GLU A 65 0.78 7.92 -16.89
CA GLU A 65 -0.47 8.68 -17.05
C GLU A 65 -1.13 8.34 -18.38
N ALA A 66 -2.45 8.10 -18.37
CA ALA A 66 -3.26 7.89 -19.56
C ALA A 66 -4.15 9.10 -19.84
N ASN A 67 -4.69 9.19 -21.07
CA ASN A 67 -5.70 10.17 -21.47
C ASN A 67 -6.98 9.48 -21.98
N GLY A 68 -7.99 10.29 -22.31
CA GLY A 68 -9.27 9.78 -22.79
C GLY A 68 -9.23 9.07 -24.13
N SER A 69 -8.20 9.24 -24.95
CA SER A 69 -7.99 8.50 -26.21
C SER A 69 -7.25 7.16 -26.02
N GLY A 70 -6.84 6.84 -24.80
CA GLY A 70 -6.11 5.62 -24.48
C GLY A 70 -4.60 5.69 -24.71
N GLU A 71 -4.06 6.88 -24.91
CA GLU A 71 -2.62 7.10 -25.06
C GLU A 71 -1.97 7.25 -23.68
N LEU A 72 -0.74 6.74 -23.54
CA LEU A 72 0.12 7.03 -22.40
C LEU A 72 0.86 8.34 -22.65
N THR A 73 0.60 9.33 -21.83
CA THR A 73 1.09 10.71 -22.01
C THR A 73 2.39 10.97 -21.26
N ASN A 74 2.60 10.28 -20.16
CA ASN A 74 3.80 10.38 -19.35
C ASN A 74 4.09 9.03 -18.67
N LEU A 75 5.33 8.60 -18.71
CA LEU A 75 5.77 7.34 -18.10
C LEU A 75 6.60 7.54 -16.83
N HIS A 76 6.90 8.79 -16.46
CA HIS A 76 7.64 9.16 -15.24
C HIS A 76 8.88 8.29 -14.97
N GLY A 77 9.63 7.96 -16.02
CA GLY A 77 10.86 7.17 -15.89
C GLY A 77 10.69 5.65 -15.99
N TRP A 78 9.48 5.15 -16.31
CA TRP A 78 9.32 3.75 -16.72
C TRP A 78 9.99 3.51 -18.12
N PRO A 79 10.68 2.39 -18.33
CA PRO A 79 10.88 1.29 -17.40
C PRO A 79 11.94 1.63 -16.35
N ALA A 80 11.60 1.47 -15.09
CA ALA A 80 12.53 1.63 -13.97
C ALA A 80 13.44 0.38 -13.86
N THR A 81 14.26 0.12 -14.88
CA THR A 81 14.99 -1.14 -15.09
C THR A 81 15.79 -1.59 -13.86
N ASP A 82 16.47 -0.66 -13.18
CA ASP A 82 17.29 -1.01 -12.01
C ASP A 82 16.45 -1.40 -10.81
N LEU A 83 15.28 -0.75 -10.62
CA LEU A 83 14.30 -1.14 -9.60
C LEU A 83 13.77 -2.54 -9.90
N ILE A 84 13.36 -2.80 -11.16
CA ILE A 84 12.85 -4.11 -11.58
C ILE A 84 13.92 -5.18 -11.37
N ASN A 85 15.16 -4.94 -11.79
CA ASN A 85 16.28 -5.86 -11.56
C ASN A 85 16.43 -6.20 -10.07
N LYS A 86 16.48 -5.18 -9.23
CA LYS A 86 16.63 -5.37 -7.78
C LYS A 86 15.48 -6.14 -7.17
N ALA A 87 14.25 -5.84 -7.60
CA ALA A 87 13.06 -6.55 -7.17
C ALA A 87 13.10 -8.03 -7.61
N HIS A 88 13.36 -8.27 -8.89
CA HIS A 88 13.44 -9.61 -9.48
C HIS A 88 14.51 -10.48 -8.85
N GLU A 89 15.71 -9.94 -8.59
CA GLU A 89 16.78 -10.62 -7.84
C GLU A 89 16.33 -11.10 -6.47
N ASN A 90 15.33 -10.45 -5.90
CA ASN A 90 14.75 -10.77 -4.60
C ASN A 90 13.39 -11.46 -4.67
N GLY A 91 12.95 -11.91 -5.86
CA GLY A 91 11.68 -12.60 -6.05
C GLY A 91 10.46 -11.70 -5.77
N VAL A 92 10.59 -10.40 -6.05
CA VAL A 92 9.51 -9.40 -5.93
C VAL A 92 9.04 -9.03 -7.32
N GLU A 93 7.73 -9.11 -7.54
CA GLU A 93 7.11 -8.68 -8.79
C GLU A 93 7.02 -7.16 -8.88
N VAL A 94 7.13 -6.61 -10.10
CA VAL A 94 6.97 -5.18 -10.35
C VAL A 94 5.89 -4.93 -11.39
N VAL A 95 4.85 -4.21 -10.98
CA VAL A 95 3.74 -3.85 -11.86
C VAL A 95 3.78 -2.35 -12.19
N LEU A 96 3.36 -2.00 -13.41
CA LEU A 96 3.20 -0.61 -13.80
C LEU A 96 1.83 -0.11 -13.34
N THR A 97 1.79 0.94 -12.53
CA THR A 97 0.52 1.63 -12.24
C THR A 97 0.17 2.56 -13.41
N VAL A 98 -1.06 2.46 -13.89
CA VAL A 98 -1.63 3.41 -14.85
C VAL A 98 -2.67 4.28 -14.15
N THR A 99 -2.53 5.59 -14.27
CA THR A 99 -3.40 6.58 -13.63
C THR A 99 -4.24 7.34 -14.63
N LEU A 100 -5.48 7.65 -14.24
CA LEU A 100 -6.34 8.61 -14.93
C LEU A 100 -7.35 9.17 -13.92
N PHE A 101 -7.25 10.47 -13.61
CA PHE A 101 -8.05 11.14 -12.57
C PHE A 101 -9.06 12.13 -13.13
N ASN A 102 -9.04 12.38 -14.45
CA ASN A 102 -9.99 13.26 -15.10
C ASN A 102 -11.28 12.49 -15.43
N LYS A 103 -12.42 12.92 -14.87
CA LYS A 103 -13.71 12.26 -15.06
C LYS A 103 -14.15 12.19 -16.52
N THR A 104 -13.95 13.25 -17.29
CA THR A 104 -14.34 13.32 -18.71
C THR A 104 -13.47 12.39 -19.55
N ASP A 105 -12.17 12.34 -19.28
CA ASP A 105 -11.26 11.45 -19.96
C ASP A 105 -11.56 9.98 -19.61
N LEU A 106 -11.88 9.67 -18.35
CA LEU A 106 -12.30 8.33 -17.94
C LEU A 106 -13.60 7.91 -18.64
N GLU A 107 -14.57 8.80 -18.76
CA GLU A 107 -15.79 8.52 -19.49
C GLU A 107 -15.51 8.27 -20.99
N THR A 108 -14.66 9.09 -21.60
CA THR A 108 -14.25 8.96 -23.01
C THR A 108 -13.48 7.66 -23.26
N LEU A 109 -12.53 7.33 -22.38
CA LEU A 109 -11.75 6.11 -22.46
C LEU A 109 -12.65 4.87 -22.34
N LEU A 110 -13.44 4.82 -21.26
CA LEU A 110 -14.18 3.62 -20.92
C LEU A 110 -15.38 3.36 -21.83
N SER A 111 -16.01 4.41 -22.38
CA SER A 111 -17.16 4.26 -23.28
C SER A 111 -16.75 3.82 -24.70
N ASN A 112 -15.52 4.03 -25.12
CA ASN A 112 -15.05 3.75 -26.46
C ASN A 112 -14.14 2.52 -26.50
N GLU A 113 -14.54 1.48 -27.24
CA GLU A 113 -13.79 0.23 -27.37
C GLU A 113 -12.40 0.45 -28.00
N ASN A 114 -12.27 1.32 -29.02
CA ASN A 114 -11.00 1.59 -29.65
C ASN A 114 -10.03 2.27 -28.66
N ASN A 115 -10.50 3.20 -27.83
CA ASN A 115 -9.67 3.86 -26.83
C ASN A 115 -9.21 2.86 -25.76
N ARG A 116 -10.11 1.98 -25.28
CA ARG A 116 -9.71 0.89 -24.37
C ARG A 116 -8.68 -0.02 -24.99
N THR A 117 -8.87 -0.42 -26.25
CA THR A 117 -7.92 -1.29 -26.99
C THR A 117 -6.56 -0.61 -27.17
N THR A 118 -6.54 0.70 -27.47
CA THR A 118 -5.31 1.50 -27.59
C THR A 118 -4.53 1.47 -26.28
N LEU A 119 -5.19 1.71 -25.16
CA LEU A 119 -4.53 1.69 -23.86
C LEU A 119 -4.03 0.29 -23.47
N ILE A 120 -4.85 -0.74 -23.71
CA ILE A 120 -4.47 -2.14 -23.45
C ILE A 120 -3.19 -2.48 -24.21
N ASN A 121 -3.13 -2.20 -25.52
CA ASN A 121 -1.96 -2.49 -26.34
C ASN A 121 -0.73 -1.72 -25.86
N SER A 122 -0.90 -0.46 -25.48
CA SER A 122 0.18 0.37 -24.93
C SER A 122 0.73 -0.22 -23.64
N LEU A 123 -0.15 -0.58 -22.69
CA LEU A 123 0.25 -1.16 -21.41
C LEU A 123 0.94 -2.52 -21.58
N VAL A 124 0.40 -3.41 -22.42
CA VAL A 124 1.02 -4.70 -22.72
C VAL A 124 2.44 -4.51 -23.27
N ASN A 125 2.61 -3.58 -24.23
CA ASN A 125 3.92 -3.28 -24.80
C ASN A 125 4.91 -2.72 -23.76
N GLN A 126 4.45 -1.81 -22.88
CA GLN A 126 5.28 -1.23 -21.82
C GLN A 126 5.74 -2.30 -20.83
N VAL A 127 4.83 -3.13 -20.34
CA VAL A 127 5.17 -4.18 -19.37
C VAL A 127 6.09 -5.23 -19.99
N LYS A 128 5.76 -5.71 -21.20
CA LYS A 128 6.55 -6.71 -21.91
C LYS A 128 7.96 -6.22 -22.22
N SER A 129 8.10 -4.99 -22.73
CA SER A 129 9.41 -4.43 -23.10
C SER A 129 10.30 -4.15 -21.89
N ALA A 130 9.70 -3.91 -20.72
CA ALA A 130 10.40 -3.71 -19.48
C ALA A 130 10.77 -5.02 -18.76
N ASN A 131 10.19 -6.15 -19.17
CA ASN A 131 10.14 -7.40 -18.40
C ASN A 131 9.48 -7.21 -17.03
N GLY A 132 8.41 -6.42 -16.98
CA GLY A 132 7.58 -6.25 -15.80
C GLY A 132 6.54 -7.37 -15.62
N ASP A 133 5.85 -7.40 -14.48
CA ASP A 133 5.01 -8.52 -14.06
C ASP A 133 3.51 -8.22 -14.09
N GLY A 134 3.10 -7.07 -14.62
CA GLY A 134 1.68 -6.74 -14.73
C GLY A 134 1.36 -5.25 -14.65
N VAL A 135 0.08 -4.98 -14.39
CA VAL A 135 -0.47 -3.62 -14.31
C VAL A 135 -1.31 -3.45 -13.06
N ASN A 136 -1.14 -2.32 -12.39
CA ASN A 136 -2.08 -1.82 -11.41
C ASN A 136 -2.88 -0.66 -12.02
N ILE A 137 -4.22 -0.71 -11.92
CA ILE A 137 -5.11 0.31 -12.47
C ILE A 137 -5.50 1.24 -11.33
N ASP A 138 -5.22 2.53 -11.47
CA ASP A 138 -5.59 3.57 -10.52
C ASP A 138 -6.42 4.64 -11.24
N PHE A 139 -7.67 4.28 -11.51
CA PHE A 139 -8.67 5.13 -12.12
C PHE A 139 -9.62 5.63 -11.06
N GLU A 140 -9.59 6.93 -10.81
CA GLU A 140 -10.44 7.53 -9.79
C GLU A 140 -11.53 8.42 -10.40
N VAL A 141 -12.65 8.58 -9.67
CA VAL A 141 -13.71 9.57 -9.99
C VAL A 141 -14.41 9.33 -11.34
N PHE A 142 -14.57 8.09 -11.79
CA PHE A 142 -15.32 7.82 -13.01
C PHE A 142 -16.85 7.77 -12.74
N PRO A 143 -17.69 8.05 -13.76
CA PRO A 143 -19.13 8.05 -13.59
C PRO A 143 -19.71 6.63 -13.50
N ALA A 144 -20.80 6.47 -12.74
CA ALA A 144 -21.49 5.18 -12.57
C ALA A 144 -21.94 4.54 -13.90
N SER A 145 -22.17 5.34 -14.94
CA SER A 145 -22.47 4.87 -16.30
C SER A 145 -21.37 4.00 -16.91
N GLN A 146 -20.12 4.12 -16.44
CA GLN A 146 -18.98 3.36 -16.93
C GLN A 146 -18.65 2.11 -16.09
N LYS A 147 -19.45 1.78 -15.09
CA LYS A 147 -19.25 0.62 -14.20
C LYS A 147 -18.95 -0.68 -14.96
N SER A 148 -19.80 -1.04 -15.93
CA SER A 148 -19.61 -2.27 -16.72
C SER A 148 -18.45 -2.18 -17.69
N ASN A 149 -18.15 -1.00 -18.22
CA ASN A 149 -17.05 -0.79 -19.14
C ASN A 149 -15.70 -0.91 -18.45
N LEU A 150 -15.60 -0.48 -17.18
CA LEU A 150 -14.38 -0.73 -16.37
C LEU A 150 -14.15 -2.23 -16.20
N VAL A 151 -15.17 -3.00 -15.87
CA VAL A 151 -15.07 -4.48 -15.75
C VAL A 151 -14.58 -5.10 -17.06
N THR A 152 -15.13 -4.67 -18.19
CA THR A 152 -14.72 -5.12 -19.53
C THR A 152 -13.24 -4.78 -19.77
N PHE A 153 -12.83 -3.53 -19.51
CA PHE A 153 -11.44 -3.10 -19.67
C PHE A 153 -10.47 -3.95 -18.84
N VAL A 154 -10.79 -4.18 -17.58
CA VAL A 154 -9.95 -5.01 -16.67
C VAL A 154 -9.80 -6.44 -17.19
N LYS A 155 -10.90 -7.05 -17.62
CA LYS A 155 -10.92 -8.41 -18.15
C LYS A 155 -10.10 -8.52 -19.45
N ASP A 156 -10.26 -7.57 -20.35
CA ASP A 156 -9.58 -7.55 -21.64
C ASP A 156 -8.08 -7.29 -21.46
N LEU A 157 -7.71 -6.35 -20.57
CA LEU A 157 -6.32 -6.09 -20.21
C LEU A 157 -5.65 -7.33 -19.61
N ARG A 158 -6.30 -7.99 -18.66
CA ARG A 158 -5.76 -9.21 -18.03
C ARG A 158 -5.55 -10.33 -19.06
N THR A 159 -6.51 -10.48 -19.98
CA THR A 159 -6.41 -11.47 -21.05
C THR A 159 -5.24 -11.15 -21.99
N ALA A 160 -5.14 -9.89 -22.43
CA ALA A 160 -4.07 -9.45 -23.33
C ALA A 160 -2.68 -9.58 -22.70
N LEU A 161 -2.53 -9.17 -21.43
CA LEU A 161 -1.27 -9.33 -20.71
C LEU A 161 -0.86 -10.80 -20.56
N ARG A 162 -1.79 -11.69 -20.20
CA ARG A 162 -1.48 -13.11 -19.98
C ARG A 162 -1.20 -13.90 -21.25
N ASN A 163 -1.65 -13.42 -22.39
CA ASN A 163 -1.25 -13.97 -23.69
C ASN A 163 0.23 -13.73 -23.99
N GLU A 164 0.81 -12.66 -23.47
CA GLU A 164 2.21 -12.29 -23.67
C GLU A 164 3.12 -12.65 -22.49
N ILE A 165 2.58 -12.56 -21.25
CA ILE A 165 3.28 -12.79 -20.00
C ILE A 165 2.37 -13.65 -19.11
N SER A 166 2.56 -14.96 -19.13
CA SER A 166 1.61 -15.94 -18.55
C SER A 166 1.30 -15.73 -17.06
N HIS A 167 2.24 -15.17 -16.29
CA HIS A 167 2.09 -14.90 -14.86
C HIS A 167 1.61 -13.47 -14.55
N ALA A 168 1.42 -12.62 -15.58
CA ALA A 168 1.10 -11.22 -15.35
C ALA A 168 -0.15 -11.04 -14.49
N GLN A 169 -0.03 -10.12 -13.51
CA GLN A 169 -1.11 -9.75 -12.64
C GLN A 169 -1.76 -8.42 -13.07
N VAL A 170 -3.06 -8.30 -12.82
CA VAL A 170 -3.81 -7.06 -12.96
C VAL A 170 -4.52 -6.79 -11.64
N THR A 171 -4.16 -5.69 -10.99
CA THR A 171 -4.77 -5.23 -9.74
C THR A 171 -5.40 -3.85 -9.92
N LEU A 172 -6.27 -3.46 -9.00
CA LEU A 172 -6.90 -2.13 -9.03
C LEU A 172 -6.71 -1.44 -7.67
N ALA A 173 -6.37 -0.15 -7.68
CA ALA A 173 -6.63 0.73 -6.57
C ALA A 173 -8.14 1.00 -6.52
N THR A 174 -8.74 0.85 -5.35
CA THR A 174 -10.19 0.96 -5.17
C THR A 174 -10.51 1.85 -3.96
N PRO A 175 -11.60 2.63 -3.99
CA PRO A 175 -11.87 3.63 -2.97
C PRO A 175 -12.23 3.01 -1.62
N ALA A 176 -11.87 3.68 -0.51
CA ALA A 176 -12.34 3.29 0.83
C ALA A 176 -13.87 3.33 0.93
N VAL A 177 -14.52 4.28 0.24
CA VAL A 177 -15.99 4.44 0.19
C VAL A 177 -16.41 4.76 -1.25
N ASP A 178 -17.31 3.96 -1.82
CA ASP A 178 -17.88 4.22 -3.15
C ASP A 178 -19.01 5.25 -3.08
N TRP A 179 -18.65 6.53 -3.06
CA TRP A 179 -19.62 7.63 -3.04
C TRP A 179 -20.46 7.76 -4.32
N SER A 180 -19.96 7.26 -5.42
CA SER A 180 -20.57 7.39 -6.74
C SER A 180 -21.42 6.19 -7.14
N SER A 181 -21.37 5.09 -6.40
CA SER A 181 -21.92 3.79 -6.77
C SER A 181 -21.41 3.29 -8.13
N ALA A 182 -20.18 3.68 -8.48
CA ALA A 182 -19.57 3.38 -9.78
C ALA A 182 -18.83 2.03 -9.81
N TRP A 183 -18.59 1.40 -8.67
CA TRP A 183 -17.77 0.21 -8.55
C TRP A 183 -18.62 -1.06 -8.49
N ASP A 184 -18.34 -2.03 -9.38
CA ASP A 184 -18.84 -3.40 -9.26
C ASP A 184 -17.74 -4.27 -8.65
N PHE A 185 -17.62 -4.21 -7.33
CA PHE A 185 -16.54 -4.91 -6.61
C PHE A 185 -16.55 -6.42 -6.87
N ASN A 186 -17.73 -7.05 -7.04
CA ASN A 186 -17.79 -8.48 -7.34
C ASN A 186 -17.24 -8.80 -8.73
N ALA A 187 -17.70 -8.09 -9.74
CA ALA A 187 -17.25 -8.32 -11.10
C ALA A 187 -15.76 -7.98 -11.26
N LEU A 188 -15.27 -6.90 -10.60
CA LEU A 188 -13.87 -6.51 -10.62
C LEU A 188 -12.97 -7.51 -9.89
N ALA A 189 -13.39 -8.04 -8.74
CA ALA A 189 -12.65 -9.08 -8.03
C ALA A 189 -12.48 -10.36 -8.87
N ASN A 190 -13.50 -10.71 -9.66
CA ASN A 190 -13.45 -11.86 -10.58
C ASN A 190 -12.61 -11.56 -11.84
N ALA A 191 -12.61 -10.33 -12.33
CA ALA A 191 -11.89 -9.91 -13.52
C ALA A 191 -10.40 -9.65 -13.27
N SER A 192 -9.99 -9.38 -12.03
CA SER A 192 -8.64 -8.99 -11.64
C SER A 192 -7.94 -10.02 -10.76
N ASP A 193 -6.72 -9.72 -10.35
CA ASP A 193 -5.93 -10.53 -9.41
C ASP A 193 -6.03 -9.99 -7.98
N GLY A 194 -6.45 -8.73 -7.80
CA GLY A 194 -6.66 -8.14 -6.49
C GLY A 194 -7.26 -6.74 -6.55
N LEU A 195 -7.99 -6.41 -5.49
CA LEU A 195 -8.53 -5.08 -5.22
C LEU A 195 -7.74 -4.49 -4.05
N PHE A 196 -6.91 -3.49 -4.33
CA PHE A 196 -6.19 -2.73 -3.33
C PHE A 196 -7.10 -1.63 -2.80
N ILE A 197 -7.67 -1.82 -1.62
CA ILE A 197 -8.48 -0.80 -0.97
C ILE A 197 -7.57 0.34 -0.53
N MET A 198 -7.81 1.55 -0.98
CA MET A 198 -7.17 2.77 -0.45
C MET A 198 -7.75 3.09 0.94
N GLY A 199 -7.32 2.33 1.95
CA GLY A 199 -7.84 2.35 3.33
C GLY A 199 -7.39 3.58 4.12
N TYR A 200 -7.43 4.75 3.50
CA TYR A 200 -6.94 6.01 4.04
C TYR A 200 -7.78 7.19 3.54
N ASP A 201 -7.42 8.42 3.94
CA ASP A 201 -8.12 9.67 3.65
C ASP A 201 -9.58 9.70 4.14
N TYR A 202 -9.90 8.97 5.21
CA TYR A 202 -11.19 9.11 5.90
C TYR A 202 -11.34 10.52 6.49
N HIS A 203 -10.26 11.07 7.07
CA HIS A 203 -10.05 12.51 7.15
C HIS A 203 -8.94 12.86 6.16
N TRP A 204 -9.24 13.76 5.27
CA TRP A 204 -8.37 14.18 4.17
C TRP A 204 -8.04 15.68 4.29
N LYS A 205 -7.14 16.18 3.46
CA LYS A 205 -6.67 17.57 3.55
C LYS A 205 -7.78 18.61 3.62
N GLY A 206 -8.90 18.41 2.94
CA GLY A 206 -10.06 19.31 2.92
C GLY A 206 -11.12 19.04 4.00
N SER A 207 -10.86 18.18 4.97
CA SER A 207 -11.81 17.91 6.06
C SER A 207 -12.04 19.14 6.93
N SER A 208 -13.30 19.36 7.36
CA SER A 208 -13.68 20.47 8.23
C SER A 208 -13.27 20.30 9.69
N THR A 209 -12.87 19.07 10.08
CA THR A 209 -12.36 18.72 11.40
C THR A 209 -11.09 17.91 11.27
N THR A 210 -10.21 18.01 12.26
CA THR A 210 -9.04 17.13 12.37
C THR A 210 -9.47 15.72 12.78
N GLY A 211 -8.74 14.70 12.36
CA GLY A 211 -9.05 13.32 12.72
C GLY A 211 -8.18 12.28 12.05
N ALA A 212 -8.39 11.02 12.37
CA ALA A 212 -7.60 9.91 11.86
C ALA A 212 -7.69 9.79 10.33
N VAL A 213 -6.54 9.72 9.68
CA VAL A 213 -6.45 9.51 8.21
C VAL A 213 -6.93 8.11 7.85
N ALA A 214 -6.60 7.11 8.69
CA ALA A 214 -6.97 5.71 8.49
C ALA A 214 -7.47 5.07 9.78
N PRO A 215 -8.65 5.47 10.30
CA PRO A 215 -9.21 4.89 11.53
C PRO A 215 -9.52 3.41 11.32
N LEU A 216 -9.04 2.54 12.23
CA LEU A 216 -9.40 1.13 12.19
C LEU A 216 -10.87 0.93 12.57
N LYS A 217 -11.36 1.71 13.52
CA LYS A 217 -12.73 1.72 14.03
C LYS A 217 -13.17 3.14 14.41
N GLY A 218 -14.34 3.28 14.99
CA GLY A 218 -14.89 4.59 15.39
C GLY A 218 -15.55 5.32 14.21
N GLY A 219 -16.55 6.14 14.54
CA GLY A 219 -17.32 6.86 13.52
C GLY A 219 -18.03 5.96 12.51
N SER A 220 -18.61 6.59 11.48
CA SER A 220 -19.31 5.85 10.41
C SER A 220 -18.37 5.35 9.32
N TYR A 221 -17.28 6.06 9.06
CA TYR A 221 -16.30 5.76 8.02
C TYR A 221 -14.98 5.35 8.66
N ASN A 222 -14.63 4.08 8.48
CA ASN A 222 -13.44 3.46 9.03
C ASN A 222 -13.08 2.19 8.27
N ILE A 223 -11.88 1.69 8.43
CA ILE A 223 -11.36 0.50 7.77
C ILE A 223 -12.24 -0.73 8.02
N THR A 224 -12.73 -0.93 9.26
CA THR A 224 -13.58 -2.09 9.58
C THR A 224 -14.86 -2.11 8.74
N ASN A 225 -15.54 -0.97 8.63
CA ASN A 225 -16.76 -0.85 7.84
C ASN A 225 -16.48 -1.00 6.34
N THR A 226 -15.41 -0.39 5.85
CA THR A 226 -14.96 -0.53 4.45
C THR A 226 -14.71 -1.99 4.10
N VAL A 227 -13.88 -2.70 4.85
CA VAL A 227 -13.56 -4.11 4.59
C VAL A 227 -14.80 -5.00 4.66
N ASN A 228 -15.68 -4.79 5.64
CA ASN A 228 -16.93 -5.54 5.72
C ASN A 228 -17.84 -5.29 4.49
N THR A 229 -17.87 -4.06 3.96
CA THR A 229 -18.58 -3.73 2.73
C THR A 229 -18.00 -4.48 1.53
N TYR A 230 -16.67 -4.49 1.38
CA TYR A 230 -16.00 -5.23 0.30
C TYR A 230 -16.24 -6.74 0.40
N LEU A 231 -16.10 -7.33 1.58
CA LEU A 231 -16.38 -8.75 1.80
C LEU A 231 -17.82 -9.10 1.43
N SER A 232 -18.79 -8.31 1.87
CA SER A 232 -20.21 -8.50 1.49
C SER A 232 -20.41 -8.36 -0.01
N ALA A 233 -19.86 -7.32 -0.63
CA ALA A 233 -20.02 -7.05 -2.05
C ALA A 233 -19.35 -8.09 -2.96
N THR A 234 -18.25 -8.72 -2.52
CA THR A 234 -17.49 -9.74 -3.28
C THR A 234 -17.91 -11.18 -2.95
N GLY A 235 -18.98 -11.38 -2.20
CA GLY A 235 -19.39 -12.72 -1.78
C GLY A 235 -18.37 -13.41 -0.84
N ASN A 236 -17.69 -12.63 0.00
CA ASN A 236 -16.64 -13.05 0.91
C ASN A 236 -15.36 -13.56 0.20
N ASN A 237 -15.07 -13.08 -1.00
CA ASN A 237 -13.83 -13.39 -1.72
C ASN A 237 -12.65 -12.62 -1.12
N ALA A 238 -12.30 -12.95 0.14
CA ALA A 238 -11.30 -12.24 0.93
C ALA A 238 -9.90 -12.29 0.31
N ASP A 239 -9.56 -13.36 -0.40
CA ASP A 239 -8.26 -13.55 -1.05
C ASP A 239 -7.97 -12.52 -2.14
N LYS A 240 -9.03 -11.87 -2.67
CA LYS A 240 -8.92 -10.80 -3.66
C LYS A 240 -8.77 -9.41 -3.06
N ILE A 241 -8.82 -9.27 -1.74
CA ILE A 241 -8.81 -7.97 -1.06
C ILE A 241 -7.44 -7.73 -0.44
N ILE A 242 -6.84 -6.59 -0.77
CA ILE A 242 -5.59 -6.09 -0.21
C ILE A 242 -5.91 -4.81 0.56
N LEU A 243 -5.64 -4.76 1.86
CA LEU A 243 -5.87 -3.57 2.66
C LEU A 243 -4.68 -2.60 2.54
N GLY A 244 -4.85 -1.52 1.82
CA GLY A 244 -3.89 -0.43 1.73
C GLY A 244 -3.92 0.46 2.96
N CYS A 245 -2.74 0.74 3.52
CA CYS A 245 -2.52 1.58 4.69
C CYS A 245 -1.63 2.77 4.35
N PRO A 246 -1.81 3.94 5.00
CA PRO A 246 -0.98 5.09 4.72
C PRO A 246 0.36 5.02 5.46
N TYR A 247 1.45 5.36 4.77
CA TYR A 247 2.74 5.66 5.40
C TYR A 247 2.94 7.18 5.48
N TYR A 248 1.85 7.90 5.67
CA TYR A 248 1.78 9.33 5.81
C TYR A 248 0.67 9.72 6.79
N GLY A 249 0.68 10.96 7.19
CA GLY A 249 -0.39 11.59 7.94
C GLY A 249 -0.81 12.90 7.31
N ILE A 250 -1.77 13.57 7.90
CA ILE A 250 -2.17 14.92 7.50
C ILE A 250 -2.06 15.86 8.69
N GLN A 251 -1.44 17.00 8.46
CA GLN A 251 -1.31 18.11 9.40
C GLN A 251 -2.28 19.22 9.02
N TRP A 252 -3.17 19.58 9.92
CA TRP A 252 -4.10 20.70 9.75
C TRP A 252 -3.77 21.85 10.70
N PRO A 253 -3.91 23.11 10.25
CA PRO A 253 -4.13 24.21 11.16
C PRO A 253 -5.52 24.03 11.80
N ALA A 254 -5.61 24.22 13.12
CA ALA A 254 -6.80 23.90 13.89
C ALA A 254 -7.23 25.04 14.80
N SER A 255 -8.52 25.10 15.12
CA SER A 255 -9.08 26.14 16.00
C SER A 255 -8.67 25.97 17.46
N SER A 256 -8.33 24.73 17.87
CA SER A 256 -7.82 24.42 19.22
C SER A 256 -6.89 23.22 19.18
N GLY A 257 -6.28 22.90 20.33
CA GLY A 257 -5.53 21.66 20.53
C GLY A 257 -6.40 20.46 20.90
N ASP A 258 -7.72 20.56 20.95
CA ASP A 258 -8.61 19.46 21.36
C ASP A 258 -8.81 18.47 20.20
N LYS A 259 -8.95 17.19 20.54
CA LYS A 259 -9.23 16.14 19.55
C LYS A 259 -10.44 16.49 18.70
N GLY A 260 -10.33 16.39 17.38
CA GLY A 260 -11.42 16.66 16.46
C GLY A 260 -11.77 18.14 16.32
N ALA A 261 -10.84 19.04 16.64
CA ALA A 261 -11.03 20.50 16.46
C ALA A 261 -11.36 20.83 15.01
N ASN A 262 -12.12 21.92 14.79
CA ASN A 262 -12.35 22.43 13.45
C ASN A 262 -11.03 22.84 12.79
N THR A 263 -10.88 22.52 11.52
CA THR A 263 -9.76 23.00 10.71
C THR A 263 -9.97 24.46 10.36
N THR A 264 -8.91 25.23 10.31
CA THR A 264 -8.97 26.66 9.93
C THR A 264 -8.49 26.89 8.51
N ASP A 265 -7.88 25.90 7.91
CA ASP A 265 -7.45 25.84 6.50
C ASP A 265 -7.26 24.38 6.08
N ASN A 266 -6.96 24.13 4.80
CA ASN A 266 -6.65 22.81 4.28
C ASN A 266 -5.42 22.23 4.98
N GLY A 267 -5.45 20.91 5.19
CA GLY A 267 -4.32 20.15 5.69
C GLY A 267 -3.24 19.90 4.64
N ASN A 268 -2.06 19.57 5.11
CA ASN A 268 -0.94 19.13 4.27
C ASN A 268 -0.55 17.70 4.64
N ALA A 269 -0.21 16.91 3.63
CA ALA A 269 0.33 15.59 3.86
C ALA A 269 1.73 15.68 4.49
N VAL A 270 2.01 14.78 5.42
CA VAL A 270 3.30 14.66 6.12
C VAL A 270 3.70 13.19 6.04
N ILE A 271 4.83 12.87 5.42
CA ILE A 271 5.32 11.49 5.34
C ILE A 271 5.66 10.96 6.73
N TYR A 272 5.66 9.63 6.88
CA TYR A 272 5.81 8.97 8.17
C TYR A 272 7.04 9.44 8.95
N ASN A 273 8.22 9.50 8.31
CA ASN A 273 9.45 9.87 9.01
C ASN A 273 9.35 11.27 9.66
N ASP A 274 8.76 12.23 8.99
CA ASP A 274 8.58 13.59 9.50
C ASP A 274 7.50 13.63 10.60
N ALA A 275 6.40 12.88 10.40
CA ALA A 275 5.32 12.79 11.38
C ALA A 275 5.80 12.15 12.68
N GLU A 276 6.52 11.03 12.61
CA GLU A 276 7.07 10.31 13.77
C GLU A 276 8.13 11.15 14.50
N SER A 277 9.03 11.79 13.77
CA SER A 277 10.05 12.67 14.36
C SER A 277 9.42 13.83 15.14
N LYS A 278 8.38 14.46 14.59
CA LYS A 278 7.64 15.53 15.26
C LYS A 278 6.83 15.01 16.45
N ALA A 279 6.20 13.84 16.31
CA ALA A 279 5.44 13.21 17.39
C ALA A 279 6.33 12.90 18.61
N LEU A 280 7.58 12.47 18.39
CA LEU A 280 8.56 12.27 19.47
C LEU A 280 8.90 13.60 20.15
N SER A 281 8.91 14.71 19.44
CA SER A 281 9.27 16.04 19.97
C SER A 281 8.11 16.71 20.71
N TYR A 282 6.87 16.60 20.17
CA TYR A 282 5.70 17.29 20.71
C TYR A 282 4.85 16.44 21.67
N GLY A 283 5.14 15.15 21.77
CA GLY A 283 4.39 14.20 22.58
C GLY A 283 3.29 13.50 21.77
N LYS A 284 3.51 12.20 21.51
CA LYS A 284 2.54 11.32 20.83
C LYS A 284 1.32 11.08 21.72
N ILE A 285 0.15 11.22 21.19
CA ILE A 285 -1.13 10.95 21.84
C ILE A 285 -1.79 9.78 21.11
N TRP A 286 -2.27 8.79 21.84
CA TRP A 286 -3.02 7.67 21.26
C TRP A 286 -4.52 7.95 21.32
N ASP A 287 -5.21 7.80 20.19
CA ASP A 287 -6.66 7.81 20.15
C ASP A 287 -7.21 6.37 20.14
N SER A 288 -7.81 5.97 21.25
CA SER A 288 -8.40 4.63 21.42
C SER A 288 -9.66 4.40 20.58
N ASP A 289 -10.32 5.46 20.13
CA ASP A 289 -11.54 5.35 19.33
C ASP A 289 -11.22 4.95 17.88
N SER A 290 -10.19 5.55 17.31
CA SER A 290 -9.73 5.25 15.94
C SER A 290 -8.59 4.23 15.89
N GLU A 291 -7.93 3.95 17.02
CA GLU A 291 -6.69 3.18 17.13
C GLU A 291 -5.56 3.77 16.29
N THR A 292 -5.39 5.09 16.36
CA THR A 292 -4.34 5.82 15.65
C THR A 292 -3.62 6.81 16.55
N PRO A 293 -2.33 7.08 16.28
CA PRO A 293 -1.59 8.13 16.96
C PRO A 293 -1.85 9.49 16.32
N TRP A 294 -1.69 10.53 17.13
CA TRP A 294 -1.66 11.90 16.70
C TRP A 294 -0.78 12.74 17.63
N TYR A 295 -0.45 13.96 17.20
CA TYR A 295 0.17 14.96 18.05
C TYR A 295 -0.35 16.35 17.71
N ARG A 296 -0.12 17.28 18.62
CA ARG A 296 -0.50 18.69 18.48
C ARG A 296 0.61 19.60 18.96
N TYR A 297 0.66 20.77 18.39
CA TYR A 297 1.58 21.81 18.83
C TYR A 297 1.02 23.20 18.52
N GLN A 298 1.63 24.24 19.11
CA GLN A 298 1.25 25.62 18.89
C GLN A 298 2.41 26.38 18.26
N ASN A 299 2.13 27.04 17.14
CA ASN A 299 3.05 27.92 16.42
C ASN A 299 2.21 28.95 15.66
N ASN A 300 2.02 30.16 16.25
CA ASN A 300 1.10 31.18 15.74
C ASN A 300 -0.33 30.65 15.47
N GLY A 301 -0.76 29.65 16.19
CA GLY A 301 -2.00 28.91 16.03
C GLY A 301 -1.81 27.45 16.42
N TRP A 302 -2.91 26.71 16.53
CA TRP A 302 -2.87 25.29 16.79
C TRP A 302 -2.66 24.51 15.50
N TYR A 303 -1.90 23.41 15.61
CA TYR A 303 -1.74 22.41 14.58
C TYR A 303 -1.99 21.03 15.18
N GLN A 304 -2.64 20.17 14.40
CA GLN A 304 -2.79 18.76 14.70
C GLN A 304 -2.32 17.91 13.53
N THR A 305 -1.56 16.87 13.81
CA THR A 305 -1.15 15.87 12.82
C THR A 305 -1.65 14.50 13.25
N TRP A 306 -2.40 13.85 12.38
CA TRP A 306 -2.88 12.49 12.54
C TRP A 306 -2.20 11.61 11.51
N TYR A 307 -1.69 10.46 11.93
CA TYR A 307 -0.88 9.58 11.08
C TYR A 307 -1.00 8.14 11.56
N ASP A 308 -0.30 7.20 10.91
CA ASP A 308 -0.18 5.82 11.37
C ASP A 308 1.25 5.53 11.80
N ASP A 309 1.41 4.82 12.94
CA ASP A 309 2.68 4.32 13.43
C ASP A 309 2.73 2.79 13.43
N SER A 310 3.83 2.22 13.93
CA SER A 310 4.01 0.77 13.97
C SER A 310 2.93 0.04 14.78
N LEU A 311 2.36 0.68 15.80
CA LEU A 311 1.29 0.08 16.61
C LEU A 311 -0.04 0.09 15.84
N SER A 312 -0.44 1.24 15.31
CA SER A 312 -1.69 1.36 14.54
C SER A 312 -1.68 0.51 13.28
N LEU A 313 -0.54 0.42 12.58
CA LEU A 313 -0.37 -0.47 11.44
C LEU A 313 -0.40 -1.95 11.86
N SER A 314 0.23 -2.32 12.98
CA SER A 314 0.15 -3.68 13.50
C SER A 314 -1.29 -4.11 13.79
N ASN A 315 -2.12 -3.23 14.35
CA ASN A 315 -3.54 -3.49 14.58
C ASN A 315 -4.32 -3.69 13.27
N LYS A 316 -3.99 -2.91 12.23
CA LYS A 316 -4.57 -3.05 10.88
C LYS A 316 -4.14 -4.36 10.21
N TYR A 317 -2.88 -4.77 10.38
CA TYR A 317 -2.39 -6.06 9.86
C TYR A 317 -3.04 -7.24 10.59
N ASP A 318 -3.18 -7.18 11.92
CA ASP A 318 -3.93 -8.19 12.69
C ASP A 318 -5.39 -8.28 12.24
N PHE A 319 -6.01 -7.13 11.97
CA PHE A 319 -7.37 -7.08 11.43
C PHE A 319 -7.45 -7.74 10.04
N ALA A 320 -6.54 -7.41 9.11
CA ALA A 320 -6.49 -8.04 7.79
C ALA A 320 -6.32 -9.56 7.87
N ILE A 321 -5.44 -10.04 8.76
CA ILE A 321 -5.24 -11.46 9.05
C ILE A 321 -6.54 -12.09 9.59
N SER A 322 -7.19 -11.45 10.56
CA SER A 322 -8.43 -11.93 11.19
C SER A 322 -9.60 -12.05 10.19
N LYS A 323 -9.62 -11.21 9.17
CA LYS A 323 -10.58 -11.23 8.06
C LYS A 323 -10.15 -12.15 6.91
N ASN A 324 -9.01 -12.80 7.05
CA ASN A 324 -8.39 -13.65 6.02
C ASN A 324 -8.20 -12.94 4.66
N LEU A 325 -7.90 -11.64 4.67
CA LEU A 325 -7.67 -10.89 3.44
C LEU A 325 -6.47 -11.47 2.66
N GLY A 326 -6.45 -11.30 1.35
CA GLY A 326 -5.35 -11.72 0.48
C GLY A 326 -4.04 -11.03 0.81
N GLY A 327 -4.10 -9.79 1.29
CA GLY A 327 -2.89 -9.05 1.65
C GLY A 327 -3.13 -7.73 2.36
N VAL A 328 -2.01 -7.08 2.60
CA VAL A 328 -1.93 -5.69 3.02
C VAL A 328 -1.03 -4.92 2.07
N GLY A 329 -1.10 -3.61 2.09
CA GLY A 329 -0.20 -2.80 1.29
C GLY A 329 -0.01 -1.41 1.86
N MET A 330 0.80 -0.59 1.18
CA MET A 330 1.12 0.74 1.67
C MET A 330 1.20 1.78 0.54
N TRP A 331 0.72 2.98 0.87
CA TRP A 331 1.02 4.23 0.21
C TRP A 331 1.83 5.13 1.15
N ALA A 332 3.16 5.28 0.97
CA ALA A 332 3.95 4.67 -0.06
C ALA A 332 5.29 4.20 0.50
N LEU A 333 5.91 3.27 -0.20
CA LEU A 333 7.28 2.82 0.08
C LEU A 333 8.25 4.01 0.07
N GLY A 334 9.20 4.00 1.01
CA GLY A 334 10.20 5.06 1.16
C GLY A 334 9.73 6.28 1.97
N TYR A 335 8.45 6.35 2.38
CA TYR A 335 7.96 7.40 3.27
C TYR A 335 8.40 7.20 4.73
N ASP A 336 8.90 6.03 5.04
CA ASP A 336 9.48 5.61 6.32
C ASP A 336 11.01 5.70 6.36
N SER A 337 11.65 6.27 5.33
CA SER A 337 13.13 6.32 5.20
C SER A 337 13.81 6.79 6.48
N GLY A 338 14.74 5.97 6.99
CA GLY A 338 15.45 6.23 8.24
C GLY A 338 14.81 5.63 9.50
N TYR A 339 13.67 4.92 9.36
CA TYR A 339 12.98 4.24 10.45
C TYR A 339 12.66 2.79 10.08
N ASP A 340 13.01 1.85 10.96
CA ASP A 340 12.74 0.42 10.75
C ASP A 340 11.42 -0.06 11.37
N GLN A 341 10.71 0.82 12.09
CA GLN A 341 9.55 0.41 12.88
C GLN A 341 8.43 -0.17 12.02
N LEU A 342 8.19 0.38 10.82
CA LEU A 342 7.13 -0.09 9.93
C LEU A 342 7.51 -1.43 9.28
N TRP A 343 8.77 -1.62 8.90
CA TRP A 343 9.29 -2.92 8.46
C TRP A 343 9.21 -3.98 9.57
N ASN A 344 9.52 -3.60 10.81
CA ASN A 344 9.41 -4.50 11.96
C ASN A 344 7.95 -4.89 12.25
N ALA A 345 6.99 -3.99 12.06
CA ALA A 345 5.57 -4.29 12.15
C ALA A 345 5.14 -5.34 11.11
N LEU A 346 5.53 -5.16 9.83
CA LEU A 346 5.29 -6.13 8.76
C LEU A 346 5.91 -7.49 9.10
N LYS A 347 7.19 -7.50 9.48
CA LYS A 347 7.92 -8.73 9.84
C LYS A 347 7.23 -9.48 10.98
N THR A 348 6.85 -8.76 12.04
CA THR A 348 6.24 -9.36 13.23
C THR A 348 4.88 -9.99 12.93
N LYS A 349 4.09 -9.38 12.02
CA LYS A 349 2.72 -9.80 11.74
C LYS A 349 2.60 -10.75 10.56
N LEU A 350 3.43 -10.58 9.53
CA LEU A 350 3.24 -11.24 8.23
C LEU A 350 4.35 -12.21 7.84
N ALA A 351 5.54 -12.16 8.47
CA ALA A 351 6.53 -13.20 8.24
C ALA A 351 6.12 -14.50 8.92
N GLU A 352 6.34 -15.63 8.25
CA GLU A 352 6.18 -16.95 8.85
C GLU A 352 7.03 -17.04 10.12
N LYS A 353 6.41 -17.48 11.20
CA LYS A 353 7.16 -17.77 12.42
C LYS A 353 7.89 -19.08 12.18
N THR A 354 9.21 -19.04 12.06
CA THR A 354 10.01 -20.27 12.14
C THR A 354 9.73 -20.92 13.47
N ALA A 355 9.29 -22.18 13.45
CA ALA A 355 9.17 -22.94 14.69
C ALA A 355 10.54 -22.89 15.41
N PRO A 356 10.54 -22.73 16.74
CA PRO A 356 11.78 -22.80 17.50
C PRO A 356 12.50 -24.09 17.13
N SER A 357 13.80 -24.03 16.86
CA SER A 357 14.59 -25.23 16.60
C SER A 357 14.43 -26.17 17.79
N THR A 358 14.20 -27.45 17.53
CA THR A 358 14.17 -28.47 18.57
C THR A 358 15.46 -28.36 19.39
N PRO A 359 15.37 -28.25 20.72
CA PRO A 359 16.60 -28.22 21.55
C PRO A 359 17.48 -29.43 21.23
N ILE A 360 18.75 -29.19 20.95
CA ILE A 360 19.68 -30.26 20.56
C ILE A 360 20.04 -31.10 21.78
N ASN A 361 20.10 -30.48 22.95
CA ASN A 361 20.35 -31.17 24.22
C ASN A 361 19.35 -30.69 25.27
N ILE A 362 18.70 -31.63 25.91
CA ILE A 362 17.86 -31.39 27.10
C ILE A 362 18.52 -32.15 28.24
N SER A 363 18.97 -31.46 29.27
CA SER A 363 19.40 -32.09 30.52
C SER A 363 18.42 -31.81 31.64
N VAL A 364 18.10 -32.84 32.37
CA VAL A 364 17.20 -32.77 33.52
C VAL A 364 18.01 -33.11 34.78
N THR A 365 18.14 -32.17 35.67
CA THR A 365 18.86 -32.32 36.94
C THR A 365 17.87 -32.28 38.09
N ASN A 366 17.83 -33.34 38.87
CA ASN A 366 17.06 -33.36 40.12
C ASN A 366 17.83 -32.63 41.21
N MET A 367 17.31 -31.49 41.63
CA MET A 367 17.93 -30.61 42.64
C MET A 367 17.55 -31.00 44.09
N GLY A 368 16.74 -32.08 44.29
CA GLY A 368 16.20 -32.44 45.58
C GLY A 368 14.94 -31.67 45.98
N LEU A 369 14.25 -32.07 47.03
CA LEU A 369 13.05 -31.38 47.52
C LEU A 369 11.92 -31.21 46.48
N GLY A 370 11.86 -32.06 45.46
CA GLY A 370 10.87 -31.97 44.38
C GLY A 370 11.15 -30.86 43.35
N ILE A 371 12.35 -30.28 43.36
CA ILE A 371 12.79 -29.28 42.36
C ILE A 371 13.57 -29.99 41.24
N VAL A 372 13.19 -29.69 40.01
CA VAL A 372 13.85 -30.19 38.80
C VAL A 372 14.33 -29.01 37.99
N ALA A 373 15.63 -28.95 37.71
CA ALA A 373 16.16 -28.00 36.71
C ALA A 373 16.15 -28.65 35.33
N ILE A 374 15.66 -27.92 34.34
CA ILE A 374 15.65 -28.33 32.93
C ILE A 374 16.48 -27.32 32.14
N ASP A 375 17.61 -27.76 31.61
CA ASP A 375 18.48 -26.93 30.77
C ASP A 375 18.33 -27.29 29.30
N PHE A 376 18.30 -26.28 28.44
CA PHE A 376 18.25 -26.42 27.00
C PHE A 376 19.47 -25.81 26.37
N THR A 377 20.14 -26.51 25.45
CA THR A 377 21.20 -25.95 24.61
C THR A 377 20.81 -26.07 23.14
N GLY A 378 21.09 -25.03 22.35
CA GLY A 378 20.92 -25.04 20.89
C GLY A 378 19.65 -24.36 20.35
N SER A 379 18.84 -23.67 21.17
CA SER A 379 17.72 -22.86 20.67
C SER A 379 18.06 -21.38 20.66
N HIS A 380 18.23 -20.79 19.49
CA HIS A 380 18.57 -19.36 19.37
C HIS A 380 17.35 -18.43 19.16
N SER A 381 16.12 -18.92 19.31
CA SER A 381 14.92 -18.12 18.97
C SER A 381 13.81 -18.06 20.03
N ALA A 382 14.01 -18.55 21.24
CA ALA A 382 13.01 -18.42 22.31
C ALA A 382 13.25 -17.14 23.13
N THR A 383 12.60 -16.04 22.78
CA THR A 383 12.70 -14.78 23.53
C THR A 383 11.58 -14.54 24.55
N SER A 384 10.66 -15.47 24.75
CA SER A 384 9.71 -15.45 25.90
C SER A 384 8.92 -16.73 26.00
N PHE A 385 8.82 -17.25 27.21
CA PHE A 385 7.77 -18.17 27.63
C PHE A 385 6.69 -17.41 28.37
#